data_5f3ece3b9dedbdc7061eff53cfbb8deb
#
_entry.id   5f3ece3b9dedbdc7061eff53cfbb8deb
#
_cell.length_a   1.000
_cell.length_b   1.000
_cell.length_c   1.000
_cell.angle_alpha   90.00
_cell.angle_beta   90.00
_cell.angle_gamma   90.00
#
_symmetry.space_group_name_H-M   'P 1'
#
loop_
_entity.id
_entity.type
_entity.pdbx_description
1 polymer ?
#
loop_
_entity_poly.entity_id
_entity_poly.type
_entity_poly.pdbx_seq_one_letter_code
_entity_poly.pdbx_strand_id
1 'polypeptide(L)'
;DLINEFLRNFTQAFNDIEKQGVTLDGDKMGAFFVGISPTGNTFGADAWDAKVQAAKKDGWTTDIELSSDGDSYYQFTATTLAVNSKSLKDPNYFATSTQITQGEAKYDTVEDLLKLQKDVRMFRGDSAETFLETLISDVTVDVNKTTTSSNNYSNLSTAIATQRTSVSGVDEDEEAMNLIKFQNAYNLASK
;
A
#
# COMPACT_ATOMS: atom_id res chain seq x y z
N ASP A 1 -5.21 -3.47 -1.18
CA ASP A 1 -4.68 -4.54 -2.04
C ASP A 1 -3.99 -4.05 -3.32
N LEU A 2 -4.50 -3.00 -4.00
CA LEU A 2 -3.90 -2.47 -5.24
C LEU A 2 -2.46 -1.99 -5.07
N ILE A 3 -2.14 -1.31 -3.97
CA ILE A 3 -0.77 -0.88 -3.66
C ILE A 3 0.15 -2.09 -3.51
N ASN A 4 -0.31 -3.14 -2.84
CA ASN A 4 0.50 -4.35 -2.67
C ASN A 4 0.65 -5.12 -3.99
N GLU A 5 -0.35 -5.09 -4.86
CA GLU A 5 -0.26 -5.63 -6.24
C GLU A 5 0.80 -4.87 -7.04
N PHE A 6 0.77 -3.53 -6.97
CA PHE A 6 1.79 -2.68 -7.59
C PHE A 6 3.18 -3.03 -7.09
N LEU A 7 3.39 -3.04 -5.76
CA LEU A 7 4.70 -3.31 -5.16
C LEU A 7 5.24 -4.68 -5.57
N ARG A 8 4.41 -5.72 -5.57
CA ARG A 8 4.83 -7.07 -5.96
C ARG A 8 5.28 -7.13 -7.41
N ASN A 9 4.46 -6.62 -8.32
CA ASN A 9 4.78 -6.67 -9.75
C ASN A 9 5.98 -5.81 -10.10
N PHE A 10 6.04 -4.60 -9.53
CA PHE A 10 7.14 -3.67 -9.78
C PHE A 10 8.47 -4.20 -9.22
N THR A 11 8.48 -4.66 -7.98
CA THR A 11 9.71 -5.17 -7.34
C THR A 11 10.22 -6.43 -8.01
N GLN A 12 9.32 -7.31 -8.44
CA GLN A 12 9.70 -8.50 -9.22
C GLN A 12 10.34 -8.09 -10.54
N ALA A 13 9.69 -7.24 -11.33
CA ALA A 13 10.20 -6.82 -12.62
C ALA A 13 11.53 -6.05 -12.49
N PHE A 14 11.66 -5.21 -11.47
CA PHE A 14 12.90 -4.50 -11.17
C PHE A 14 14.03 -5.47 -10.83
N ASN A 15 13.79 -6.40 -9.91
CA ASN A 15 14.77 -7.40 -9.52
C ASN A 15 15.16 -8.32 -10.68
N ASP A 16 14.23 -8.67 -11.57
CA ASP A 16 14.51 -9.51 -12.73
C ASP A 16 15.46 -8.81 -13.72
N ILE A 17 15.37 -7.49 -13.84
CA ILE A 17 16.33 -6.70 -14.64
C ILE A 17 17.67 -6.62 -13.92
N GLU A 18 17.70 -6.24 -12.65
CA GLU A 18 18.94 -6.12 -11.87
C GLU A 18 19.74 -7.43 -11.84
N LYS A 19 19.07 -8.57 -11.68
CA LYS A 19 19.71 -9.91 -11.70
C LYS A 19 20.39 -10.30 -13.01
N GLN A 20 20.04 -9.64 -14.11
CA GLN A 20 20.71 -9.85 -15.41
C GLN A 20 22.03 -9.08 -15.46
N GLY A 21 22.17 -8.05 -14.64
CA GLY A 21 23.33 -7.19 -14.62
C GLY A 21 24.47 -7.69 -13.76
N VAL A 22 25.57 -6.97 -13.86
CA VAL A 22 26.79 -7.16 -13.07
C VAL A 22 27.12 -5.87 -12.33
N THR A 23 27.64 -6.02 -11.13
CA THR A 23 28.13 -4.91 -10.31
C THR A 23 29.43 -4.34 -10.89
N LEU A 24 29.84 -3.17 -10.41
CA LEU A 24 31.12 -2.57 -10.82
C LEU A 24 32.34 -3.46 -10.47
N ASP A 25 32.22 -4.28 -9.45
CA ASP A 25 33.26 -5.23 -9.03
C ASP A 25 33.24 -6.54 -9.84
N GLY A 26 32.25 -6.70 -10.73
CA GLY A 26 32.15 -7.86 -11.59
C GLY A 26 31.32 -9.00 -11.05
N ASP A 27 30.76 -8.84 -9.90
CA ASP A 27 29.87 -9.83 -9.32
C ASP A 27 28.46 -9.74 -9.94
N LYS A 28 27.76 -10.86 -10.00
CA LYS A 28 26.35 -10.83 -10.39
C LYS A 28 25.54 -10.11 -9.33
N MET A 29 24.68 -9.20 -9.80
CA MET A 29 23.72 -8.54 -8.95
C MET A 29 22.70 -9.53 -8.42
N GLY A 30 22.41 -9.44 -7.11
CA GLY A 30 21.28 -10.09 -6.47
C GLY A 30 20.01 -9.27 -6.59
N ALA A 31 19.02 -9.56 -5.75
CA ALA A 31 17.83 -8.74 -5.71
C ALA A 31 18.10 -7.39 -5.02
N PHE A 32 17.63 -6.32 -5.66
CA PHE A 32 17.69 -4.97 -5.10
C PHE A 32 16.60 -4.76 -4.04
N PHE A 33 15.37 -5.17 -4.34
CA PHE A 33 14.25 -5.13 -3.41
C PHE A 33 14.10 -6.45 -2.67
N VAL A 34 13.96 -6.36 -1.36
CA VAL A 34 13.77 -7.49 -0.45
C VAL A 34 12.61 -7.23 0.50
N GLY A 35 12.08 -8.26 1.14
CA GLY A 35 11.13 -8.12 2.23
C GLY A 35 11.82 -8.25 3.58
N ILE A 36 11.37 -7.49 4.57
CA ILE A 36 11.78 -7.65 5.97
C ILE A 36 10.54 -7.99 6.79
N SER A 37 10.56 -9.15 7.44
CA SER A 37 9.48 -9.56 8.34
C SER A 37 9.46 -8.70 9.61
N PRO A 38 8.34 -8.63 10.34
CA PRO A 38 8.27 -7.94 11.63
C PRO A 38 9.29 -8.45 12.66
N THR A 39 9.77 -9.68 12.48
CA THR A 39 10.82 -10.28 13.31
C THR A 39 12.24 -9.92 12.86
N GLY A 40 12.38 -9.10 11.81
CA GLY A 40 13.66 -8.64 11.29
C GLY A 40 14.35 -9.60 10.31
N ASN A 41 13.72 -10.70 9.95
CA ASN A 41 14.26 -11.64 8.97
C ASN A 41 14.02 -11.13 7.55
N THR A 42 15.07 -11.17 6.72
CA THR A 42 14.98 -10.84 5.29
C THR A 42 14.40 -12.04 4.53
N PHE A 43 13.46 -11.77 3.64
CA PHE A 43 12.85 -12.77 2.77
C PHE A 43 12.72 -12.26 1.33
N GLY A 44 12.42 -13.18 0.42
CA GLY A 44 12.00 -12.91 -0.95
C GLY A 44 13.08 -13.10 -1.98
N ALA A 45 14.27 -12.60 -1.82
CA ALA A 45 15.22 -12.58 -2.93
C ALA A 45 16.44 -13.47 -2.69
N ASP A 46 17.12 -13.32 -1.59
CA ASP A 46 18.36 -14.08 -1.35
C ASP A 46 18.09 -15.57 -1.07
N ALA A 47 16.99 -15.87 -0.39
CA ALA A 47 16.58 -17.25 -0.16
C ALA A 47 16.11 -17.94 -1.45
N TRP A 48 15.37 -17.22 -2.30
CA TRP A 48 14.99 -17.70 -3.62
C TRP A 48 16.20 -17.92 -4.50
N ASP A 49 17.15 -16.97 -4.53
CA ASP A 49 18.38 -17.10 -5.31
C ASP A 49 19.21 -18.30 -4.84
N ALA A 50 19.29 -18.54 -3.52
CA ALA A 50 19.97 -19.71 -2.99
C ALA A 50 19.31 -21.01 -3.45
N LYS A 51 17.97 -21.08 -3.44
CA LYS A 51 17.19 -22.23 -3.95
C LYS A 51 17.41 -22.44 -5.45
N VAL A 52 17.36 -21.35 -6.24
CA VAL A 52 17.63 -21.40 -7.69
C VAL A 52 19.06 -21.88 -7.98
N GLN A 53 20.05 -21.40 -7.24
CA GLN A 53 21.43 -21.85 -7.41
C GLN A 53 21.61 -23.30 -6.99
N ALA A 54 20.93 -23.74 -5.95
CA ALA A 54 20.93 -25.16 -5.53
C ALA A 54 20.29 -26.03 -6.60
N ALA A 55 19.14 -25.64 -7.15
CA ALA A 55 18.47 -26.36 -8.22
C ALA A 55 19.28 -26.41 -9.52
N LYS A 56 19.99 -25.33 -9.88
CA LYS A 56 20.92 -25.30 -11.01
C LYS A 56 22.08 -26.28 -10.83
N LYS A 57 22.63 -26.31 -9.62
CA LYS A 57 23.73 -27.22 -9.27
C LYS A 57 23.29 -28.70 -9.32
N ASP A 58 22.05 -28.96 -9.02
CA ASP A 58 21.42 -30.28 -9.07
C ASP A 58 20.83 -30.64 -10.45
N GLY A 59 21.13 -29.83 -11.48
CA GLY A 59 20.66 -30.05 -12.83
C GLY A 59 19.16 -29.86 -13.04
N TRP A 60 18.51 -29.05 -12.20
CA TRP A 60 17.08 -28.79 -12.23
C TRP A 60 16.20 -30.04 -11.94
N THR A 61 16.76 -30.99 -11.20
CA THR A 61 16.02 -32.19 -10.79
C THR A 61 15.14 -31.97 -9.57
N THR A 62 15.41 -30.90 -8.82
CA THR A 62 14.62 -30.48 -7.65
C THR A 62 13.62 -29.44 -8.07
N ASP A 63 12.34 -29.71 -7.86
CA ASP A 63 11.27 -28.71 -8.02
C ASP A 63 11.49 -27.57 -7.04
N ILE A 64 11.54 -26.34 -7.56
CA ILE A 64 11.58 -25.15 -6.72
C ILE A 64 10.15 -24.87 -6.28
N GLU A 65 9.72 -25.49 -5.20
CA GLU A 65 8.44 -25.16 -4.59
C GLU A 65 8.49 -23.73 -4.06
N LEU A 66 7.56 -22.89 -4.54
CA LEU A 66 7.21 -21.63 -3.90
C LEU A 66 6.62 -21.96 -2.53
N SER A 67 7.48 -22.03 -1.51
CA SER A 67 6.96 -22.28 -0.17
C SER A 67 6.09 -21.12 0.25
N SER A 68 4.98 -21.41 0.89
CA SER A 68 4.10 -20.42 1.53
C SER A 68 4.83 -19.63 2.63
N ASP A 69 6.04 -20.02 2.98
CA ASP A 69 6.79 -19.57 4.15
C ASP A 69 7.85 -18.51 3.86
N GLY A 70 7.56 -17.52 3.05
CA GLY A 70 8.38 -16.32 3.11
C GLY A 70 9.21 -15.98 1.88
N ASP A 71 9.33 -16.85 0.90
CA ASP A 71 10.18 -16.65 -0.27
C ASP A 71 9.43 -16.10 -1.49
N SER A 72 8.16 -15.75 -1.34
CA SER A 72 7.31 -15.32 -2.44
C SER A 72 7.13 -13.80 -2.46
N TYR A 73 7.18 -13.19 -3.64
CA TYR A 73 6.78 -11.79 -3.85
C TYR A 73 5.36 -11.49 -3.34
N TYR A 74 4.50 -12.48 -3.15
CA TYR A 74 3.18 -12.30 -2.53
C TYR A 74 3.23 -11.77 -1.10
N GLN A 75 4.33 -11.92 -0.40
CA GLN A 75 4.52 -11.38 0.95
C GLN A 75 5.05 -9.94 0.95
N PHE A 76 5.41 -9.39 -0.19
CA PHE A 76 5.76 -7.98 -0.29
C PHE A 76 4.52 -7.11 -0.11
N THR A 77 4.59 -6.26 0.86
CA THR A 77 3.58 -5.25 1.19
C THR A 77 4.27 -3.91 1.42
N ALA A 78 3.50 -2.84 1.48
CA ALA A 78 4.03 -1.51 1.78
C ALA A 78 4.77 -1.43 3.14
N THR A 79 4.48 -2.35 4.05
CA THR A 79 5.10 -2.40 5.38
C THR A 79 6.32 -3.31 5.46
N THR A 80 6.49 -4.25 4.53
CA THR A 80 7.57 -5.23 4.55
C THR A 80 8.64 -4.96 3.50
N LEU A 81 8.35 -4.12 2.50
CA LEU A 81 9.29 -3.80 1.43
C LEU A 81 10.50 -3.04 1.95
N ALA A 82 11.68 -3.47 1.56
CA ALA A 82 12.95 -2.84 1.89
C ALA A 82 13.95 -2.96 0.73
N VAL A 83 15.01 -2.17 0.78
CA VAL A 83 16.15 -2.29 -0.11
C VAL A 83 17.18 -3.24 0.52
N ASN A 84 17.84 -4.04 -0.32
CA ASN A 84 18.87 -4.96 0.10
C ASN A 84 19.96 -4.24 0.89
N SER A 85 20.32 -4.79 2.04
CA SER A 85 21.33 -4.20 2.92
C SER A 85 22.72 -4.06 2.29
N LYS A 86 23.05 -4.88 1.30
CA LYS A 86 24.31 -4.75 0.53
C LYS A 86 24.27 -3.48 -0.32
N SER A 87 23.18 -3.25 -1.08
CA SER A 87 23.03 -2.04 -1.91
C SER A 87 22.98 -0.75 -1.08
N LEU A 88 22.50 -0.81 0.17
CA LEU A 88 22.52 0.34 1.07
C LEU A 88 23.90 0.67 1.61
N LYS A 89 24.78 -0.34 1.76
CA LYS A 89 26.12 -0.17 2.30
C LYS A 89 27.16 0.14 1.25
N ASP A 90 26.96 -0.39 0.04
CA ASP A 90 27.89 -0.27 -1.06
C ASP A 90 27.17 0.21 -2.31
N PRO A 91 27.35 1.47 -2.72
CA PRO A 91 26.77 2.03 -3.94
C PRO A 91 27.22 1.29 -5.22
N ASN A 92 28.36 0.60 -5.18
CA ASN A 92 28.85 -0.19 -6.31
C ASN A 92 28.06 -1.49 -6.49
N TYR A 93 27.30 -1.88 -5.46
CA TYR A 93 26.38 -3.02 -5.52
C TYR A 93 25.05 -2.63 -6.16
N PHE A 94 25.12 -2.19 -7.42
CA PHE A 94 24.02 -1.86 -8.31
C PHE A 94 24.46 -2.16 -9.75
N ALA A 95 23.61 -2.83 -10.51
CA ALA A 95 23.94 -3.20 -11.87
C ALA A 95 23.54 -2.13 -12.89
N THR A 96 24.50 -1.53 -13.55
CA THR A 96 24.25 -0.57 -14.63
C THR A 96 24.33 -1.22 -16.01
N SER A 97 24.95 -2.39 -16.10
CA SER A 97 25.17 -3.11 -17.36
C SER A 97 25.11 -4.62 -17.16
N THR A 98 24.78 -5.33 -18.24
CA THR A 98 24.85 -6.81 -18.27
C THR A 98 26.27 -7.35 -18.45
N GLN A 99 27.27 -6.51 -18.78
CA GLN A 99 28.66 -6.92 -19.06
C GLN A 99 29.66 -5.85 -18.60
N ILE A 100 30.72 -6.27 -17.88
CA ILE A 100 31.80 -5.39 -17.41
C ILE A 100 32.73 -4.96 -18.55
N THR A 101 32.92 -5.79 -19.56
CA THR A 101 34.03 -5.68 -20.51
C THR A 101 33.82 -4.69 -21.66
N GLN A 102 32.72 -3.97 -21.68
CA GLN A 102 32.36 -3.15 -22.84
C GLN A 102 32.45 -1.63 -22.64
N GLY A 103 33.29 -1.20 -21.73
CA GLY A 103 33.58 0.24 -21.57
C GLY A 103 32.43 1.05 -20.96
N GLU A 104 32.71 2.33 -20.75
CA GLU A 104 31.87 3.27 -20.02
C GLU A 104 30.52 3.60 -20.66
N ALA A 105 30.15 2.99 -21.78
CA ALA A 105 29.00 3.41 -22.58
C ALA A 105 27.80 2.45 -22.58
N LYS A 106 27.83 1.38 -21.81
CA LYS A 106 26.72 0.43 -21.83
C LYS A 106 25.87 0.57 -20.56
N TYR A 107 24.67 1.13 -20.74
CA TYR A 107 23.69 1.35 -19.67
C TYR A 107 22.41 0.54 -19.92
N ASP A 108 22.55 -0.67 -20.50
CA ASP A 108 21.43 -1.51 -20.90
C ASP A 108 20.48 -1.85 -19.75
N THR A 109 21.02 -2.15 -18.56
CA THR A 109 20.19 -2.39 -17.37
C THR A 109 19.42 -1.13 -16.94
N VAL A 110 20.07 0.03 -16.98
CA VAL A 110 19.42 1.31 -16.63
C VAL A 110 18.34 1.68 -17.67
N GLU A 111 18.60 1.44 -18.95
CA GLU A 111 17.60 1.65 -20.00
C GLU A 111 16.37 0.75 -19.80
N ASP A 112 16.57 -0.51 -19.43
CA ASP A 112 15.48 -1.43 -19.16
C ASP A 112 14.70 -1.05 -17.89
N LEU A 113 15.37 -0.55 -16.86
CA LEU A 113 14.70 0.01 -15.67
C LEU A 113 13.86 1.25 -16.01
N LEU A 114 14.34 2.13 -16.91
CA LEU A 114 13.56 3.28 -17.36
C LEU A 114 12.31 2.87 -18.16
N LYS A 115 12.38 1.78 -18.93
CA LYS A 115 11.22 1.23 -19.64
C LYS A 115 10.15 0.72 -18.68
N LEU A 116 10.51 0.24 -17.49
CA LEU A 116 9.51 -0.19 -16.50
C LEU A 116 8.52 0.91 -16.14
N GLN A 117 8.96 2.16 -16.16
CA GLN A 117 8.10 3.29 -15.82
C GLN A 117 6.96 3.47 -16.84
N LYS A 118 7.27 3.40 -18.14
CA LYS A 118 6.36 3.85 -19.21
C LYS A 118 5.96 2.78 -20.21
N ASP A 119 6.90 1.90 -20.56
CA ASP A 119 6.75 1.04 -21.71
C ASP A 119 6.29 -0.38 -21.35
N VAL A 120 6.64 -0.85 -20.16
CA VAL A 120 6.31 -2.21 -19.73
C VAL A 120 4.90 -2.24 -19.13
N ARG A 121 4.03 -3.01 -19.78
CA ARG A 121 2.65 -3.22 -19.32
C ARG A 121 2.58 -4.43 -18.39
N MET A 122 2.55 -4.19 -17.09
CA MET A 122 2.54 -5.23 -16.07
C MET A 122 1.34 -5.15 -15.10
N PHE A 123 0.54 -4.07 -15.20
CA PHE A 123 -0.57 -3.83 -14.30
C PHE A 123 -1.89 -3.84 -15.07
N ARG A 124 -2.46 -5.03 -15.29
CA ARG A 124 -3.74 -5.18 -16.01
C ARG A 124 -3.74 -4.57 -17.41
N GLY A 125 -2.56 -4.50 -18.04
CA GLY A 125 -2.37 -3.91 -19.37
C GLY A 125 -1.86 -2.46 -19.35
N ASP A 126 -1.68 -1.87 -18.17
CA ASP A 126 -1.16 -0.52 -17.97
C ASP A 126 0.31 -0.51 -17.58
N SER A 127 0.99 0.62 -17.81
CA SER A 127 2.32 0.90 -17.30
C SER A 127 2.28 1.22 -15.79
N ALA A 128 3.43 1.21 -15.13
CA ALA A 128 3.54 1.58 -13.71
C ALA A 128 3.02 3.00 -13.44
N GLU A 129 3.34 3.95 -14.32
CA GLU A 129 2.89 5.35 -14.22
C GLU A 129 1.36 5.46 -14.30
N THR A 130 0.76 4.90 -15.35
CA THR A 130 -0.70 4.95 -15.57
C THR A 130 -1.47 4.24 -14.47
N PHE A 131 -0.95 3.12 -13.98
CA PHE A 131 -1.59 2.39 -12.88
C PHE A 131 -1.62 3.21 -11.59
N LEU A 132 -0.51 3.89 -11.24
CA LEU A 132 -0.46 4.77 -10.07
C LEU A 132 -1.39 5.97 -10.20
N GLU A 133 -1.47 6.59 -11.38
CA GLU A 133 -2.42 7.68 -11.66
C GLU A 133 -3.87 7.23 -11.47
N THR A 134 -4.22 6.06 -11.98
CA THR A 134 -5.55 5.46 -11.81
C THR A 134 -5.85 5.20 -10.34
N LEU A 135 -4.89 4.65 -9.60
CA LEU A 135 -5.03 4.39 -8.17
C LEU A 135 -5.28 5.66 -7.37
N ILE A 136 -4.52 6.73 -7.65
CA ILE A 136 -4.72 8.04 -6.99
C ILE A 136 -6.09 8.61 -7.33
N SER A 137 -6.52 8.48 -8.59
CA SER A 137 -7.84 8.93 -9.04
C SER A 137 -8.96 8.21 -8.29
N ASP A 138 -8.89 6.89 -8.19
CA ASP A 138 -9.88 6.06 -7.49
C ASP A 138 -9.96 6.44 -6.00
N VAL A 139 -8.82 6.59 -5.34
CA VAL A 139 -8.78 7.02 -3.94
C VAL A 139 -9.40 8.41 -3.77
N THR A 140 -9.14 9.34 -4.71
CA THR A 140 -9.71 10.69 -4.67
C THR A 140 -11.24 10.66 -4.81
N VAL A 141 -11.76 9.84 -5.71
CA VAL A 141 -13.21 9.64 -5.88
C VAL A 141 -13.84 9.05 -4.60
N ASP A 142 -13.20 8.05 -3.99
CA ASP A 142 -13.70 7.42 -2.77
C ASP A 142 -13.68 8.38 -1.57
N VAL A 143 -12.64 9.21 -1.44
CA VAL A 143 -12.57 10.26 -0.40
C VAL A 143 -13.69 11.28 -0.58
N ASN A 144 -13.92 11.76 -1.80
CA ASN A 144 -14.99 12.72 -2.08
C ASN A 144 -16.38 12.14 -1.78
N LYS A 145 -16.62 10.88 -2.17
CA LYS A 145 -17.86 10.16 -1.88
C LYS A 145 -18.07 9.99 -0.38
N THR A 146 -17.02 9.58 0.33
CA THR A 146 -17.07 9.39 1.79
C THR A 146 -17.31 10.70 2.52
N THR A 147 -16.66 11.78 2.11
CA THR A 147 -16.85 13.13 2.67
C THR A 147 -18.27 13.61 2.46
N THR A 148 -18.81 13.46 1.26
CA THR A 148 -20.21 13.81 0.94
C THR A 148 -21.19 13.00 1.79
N SER A 149 -20.97 11.69 1.92
CA SER A 149 -21.79 10.83 2.75
C SER A 149 -21.72 11.23 4.24
N SER A 150 -20.55 11.53 4.75
CA SER A 150 -20.35 11.99 6.14
C SER A 150 -21.12 13.28 6.42
N ASN A 151 -21.05 14.25 5.50
CA ASN A 151 -21.80 15.51 5.63
C ASN A 151 -23.31 15.27 5.59
N ASN A 152 -23.78 14.38 4.73
CA ASN A 152 -25.19 14.02 4.65
C ASN A 152 -25.68 13.36 5.94
N TYR A 153 -24.92 12.43 6.51
CA TYR A 153 -25.26 11.80 7.79
C TYR A 153 -25.22 12.78 8.95
N SER A 154 -24.29 13.72 8.96
CA SER A 154 -24.24 14.80 9.97
C SER A 154 -25.48 15.68 9.92
N ASN A 155 -25.87 16.11 8.70
CA ASN A 155 -27.07 16.91 8.48
C ASN A 155 -28.35 16.15 8.90
N LEU A 156 -28.44 14.86 8.55
CA LEU A 156 -29.55 13.99 8.94
C LEU A 156 -29.64 13.84 10.46
N SER A 157 -28.48 13.62 11.12
CA SER A 157 -28.42 13.54 12.60
C SER A 157 -28.92 14.81 13.27
N THR A 158 -28.50 15.98 12.75
CA THR A 158 -28.96 17.28 13.24
C THR A 158 -30.48 17.46 13.01
N ALA A 159 -30.98 17.10 11.85
CA ALA A 159 -32.42 17.18 11.55
C ALA A 159 -33.24 16.28 12.48
N ILE A 160 -32.77 15.05 12.73
CA ILE A 160 -33.43 14.12 13.66
C ILE A 160 -33.40 14.66 15.08
N ALA A 161 -32.26 15.22 15.54
CA ALA A 161 -32.16 15.82 16.86
C ALA A 161 -33.13 16.99 17.03
N THR A 162 -33.21 17.89 16.04
CA THR A 162 -34.17 19.00 16.01
C THR A 162 -35.61 18.50 16.03
N GLN A 163 -35.93 17.49 15.26
CA GLN A 163 -37.28 16.91 15.21
C GLN A 163 -37.65 16.24 16.54
N ARG A 164 -36.71 15.53 17.17
CA ARG A 164 -36.92 14.98 18.53
C ARG A 164 -37.21 16.07 19.55
N THR A 165 -36.45 17.17 19.52
CA THR A 165 -36.66 18.30 20.43
C THR A 165 -38.04 18.96 20.17
N SER A 166 -38.45 19.07 18.90
CA SER A 166 -39.75 19.63 18.54
C SER A 166 -40.93 18.78 19.02
N VAL A 167 -40.77 17.44 19.07
CA VAL A 167 -41.87 16.52 19.47
C VAL A 167 -41.86 16.24 20.99
N SER A 168 -40.68 16.15 21.60
CA SER A 168 -40.51 15.75 23.01
C SER A 168 -39.87 16.82 23.87
N GLY A 169 -39.54 17.99 23.31
CA GLY A 169 -39.02 19.13 24.07
C GLY A 169 -40.11 19.72 24.93
N VAL A 170 -39.76 20.01 26.15
CA VAL A 170 -40.60 20.74 27.07
C VAL A 170 -40.28 22.23 26.91
N ASP A 171 -41.31 23.03 26.62
CA ASP A 171 -41.19 24.50 26.65
C ASP A 171 -41.20 24.97 28.12
N GLU A 172 -40.04 25.46 28.59
CA GLU A 172 -39.86 25.88 29.97
C GLU A 172 -40.81 26.98 30.35
N ASP A 173 -41.18 27.88 29.43
CA ASP A 173 -42.12 28.96 29.67
C ASP A 173 -43.54 28.44 29.83
N GLU A 174 -43.94 27.46 29.01
CA GLU A 174 -45.26 26.80 29.12
C GLU A 174 -45.38 26.01 30.44
N GLU A 175 -44.35 25.26 30.81
CA GLU A 175 -44.31 24.53 32.06
C GLU A 175 -44.34 25.47 33.29
N ALA A 176 -43.61 26.60 33.22
CA ALA A 176 -43.64 27.62 34.28
C ALA A 176 -45.03 28.22 34.42
N MET A 177 -45.72 28.54 33.32
CA MET A 177 -47.10 29.01 33.35
C MET A 177 -48.06 27.95 33.91
N ASN A 178 -47.92 26.71 33.53
CA ASN A 178 -48.70 25.61 34.06
C ASN A 178 -48.48 25.41 35.56
N LEU A 179 -47.23 25.50 36.01
CA LEU A 179 -46.88 25.43 37.44
C LEU A 179 -47.57 26.53 38.25
N ILE A 180 -47.53 27.78 37.78
CA ILE A 180 -48.22 28.93 38.45
C ILE A 180 -49.71 28.68 38.46
N LYS A 181 -50.31 28.19 37.39
CA LYS A 181 -51.70 27.88 37.27
C LYS A 181 -52.16 26.79 38.26
N PHE A 182 -51.41 25.72 38.37
CA PHE A 182 -51.66 24.65 39.34
C PHE A 182 -51.46 25.12 40.78
N GLN A 183 -50.47 25.97 41.06
CA GLN A 183 -50.21 26.52 42.37
C GLN A 183 -51.34 27.44 42.81
N ASN A 184 -51.90 28.28 41.93
CA ASN A 184 -53.05 29.10 42.18
C ASN A 184 -54.32 28.28 42.45
N ALA A 185 -54.53 27.21 41.65
CA ALA A 185 -55.68 26.32 41.86
C ALA A 185 -55.58 25.56 43.20
N TYR A 186 -54.40 25.12 43.59
CA TYR A 186 -54.17 24.50 44.89
C TYR A 186 -54.45 25.47 46.03
N ASN A 187 -53.97 26.73 45.94
CA ASN A 187 -54.24 27.78 46.97
C ASN A 187 -55.71 28.11 47.09
N LEU A 188 -56.46 28.10 45.99
CA LEU A 188 -57.90 28.30 45.98
C LEU A 188 -58.65 27.13 46.61
N ALA A 189 -58.25 25.91 46.40
CA ALA A 189 -58.90 24.71 46.94
C ALA A 189 -58.58 24.48 48.42
N SER A 190 -57.55 25.13 48.97
CA SER A 190 -57.15 25.05 50.38
C SER A 190 -57.79 26.12 51.31
N LYS A 191 -58.59 27.01 50.78
CA LYS A 191 -59.41 27.96 51.47
C LYS A 191 -60.79 27.42 51.75
#